data_700014cbcc37c1f7a11cf060fbe4c296
#
_entry.id   700014cbcc37c1f7a11cf060fbe4c296
#
_cell.length_a   1.000
_cell.length_b   1.000
_cell.length_c   1.000
_cell.angle_alpha   90.00
_cell.angle_beta   90.00
_cell.angle_gamma   90.00
#
_symmetry.space_group_name_H-M   'P 1'
#
loop_
_entity.id
_entity.type
_entity.pdbx_description
1 polymer ?
#
loop_
_entity_poly.entity_id
_entity_poly.type
_entity_poly.pdbx_seq_one_letter_code
_entity_poly.pdbx_strand_id
1 'polypeptide(L)'
;MAEPLRQKNPNDGSIYQRPPSVEAALDALLLLPIDQFVQRCAITSRSDPAYVPSECLLHVLRRVARLHNSEHFQALFGLMRQRIQKALPPVERFAPGDTRPSESAAAVDIRDAVVALFEEKLCRDRTGYEEHLDFFEVRFNMAIARERLTARRKVTREQNRESPLYSEEEPGEHTREVEEALVRLQRDPVYEFEQSDYRRRLVAAIDLLPDNQRRVIELQLQDISIDSNDPDEITMAKILGCAEKTVRNRRDRAYAALRKLLSPKGGSR
;
A
#
# COMPACT_ATOMS: atom_id res chain seq x y z
N MET A 1 -10.99 -25.32 -3.22
CA MET A 1 -9.93 -24.91 -2.27
C MET A 1 -9.03 -23.90 -2.93
N ALA A 2 -8.70 -22.84 -2.22
CA ALA A 2 -7.76 -21.82 -2.68
C ALA A 2 -6.33 -22.39 -2.80
N GLU A 3 -5.55 -21.90 -3.78
CA GLU A 3 -4.13 -22.24 -3.90
C GLU A 3 -3.36 -21.66 -2.71
N PRO A 4 -2.47 -22.43 -2.05
CA PRO A 4 -1.69 -21.93 -0.93
C PRO A 4 -0.70 -20.85 -1.38
N LEU A 5 -0.42 -19.89 -0.49
CA LEU A 5 0.60 -18.88 -0.70
C LEU A 5 2.00 -19.49 -0.52
N ARG A 6 3.03 -18.85 -1.11
CA ARG A 6 4.42 -19.34 -1.08
C ARG A 6 5.41 -18.34 -0.52
N GLN A 7 5.08 -17.04 -0.55
CA GLN A 7 5.96 -15.99 -0.07
C GLN A 7 6.19 -16.12 1.43
N LYS A 8 7.44 -16.02 1.84
CA LYS A 8 7.83 -15.96 3.25
C LYS A 8 7.71 -14.54 3.79
N ASN A 9 7.21 -14.43 5.01
CA ASN A 9 7.23 -13.18 5.76
C ASN A 9 8.68 -12.87 6.16
N PRO A 10 9.22 -11.70 5.82
CA PRO A 10 10.59 -11.33 6.15
C PRO A 10 10.87 -11.22 7.66
N ASN A 11 9.82 -11.06 8.50
CA ASN A 11 10.00 -10.85 9.95
C ASN A 11 10.22 -12.15 10.73
N ASP A 12 9.54 -13.23 10.34
CA ASP A 12 9.52 -14.50 11.10
C ASP A 12 9.80 -15.74 10.24
N GLY A 13 10.00 -15.57 8.93
CA GLY A 13 10.25 -16.65 7.98
C GLY A 13 9.04 -17.57 7.72
N SER A 14 7.89 -17.33 8.35
CA SER A 14 6.66 -18.08 8.10
C SER A 14 6.11 -17.78 6.71
N ILE A 15 5.36 -18.71 6.13
CA ILE A 15 4.63 -18.44 4.88
C ILE A 15 3.44 -17.54 5.20
N TYR A 16 3.19 -16.52 4.37
CA TYR A 16 2.01 -15.68 4.51
C TYR A 16 0.73 -16.51 4.48
N GLN A 17 -0.21 -16.16 5.36
CA GLN A 17 -1.53 -16.76 5.41
C GLN A 17 -2.59 -15.71 5.17
N ARG A 18 -3.59 -16.04 4.36
CA ARG A 18 -4.74 -15.16 4.18
C ARG A 18 -5.51 -15.03 5.49
N PRO A 19 -6.06 -13.86 5.81
CA PRO A 19 -6.96 -13.71 6.95
C PRO A 19 -8.11 -14.73 6.87
N PRO A 20 -8.57 -15.29 8.00
CA PRO A 20 -9.66 -16.28 8.01
C PRO A 20 -10.94 -15.81 7.30
N SER A 21 -11.25 -14.52 7.37
CA SER A 21 -12.39 -13.91 6.66
C SER A 21 -12.23 -13.93 5.14
N VAL A 22 -10.99 -13.72 4.65
CA VAL A 22 -10.68 -13.78 3.22
C VAL A 22 -10.72 -15.23 2.72
N GLU A 23 -10.20 -16.15 3.50
CA GLU A 23 -10.20 -17.59 3.15
C GLU A 23 -11.63 -18.13 3.09
N ALA A 24 -12.46 -17.83 4.09
CA ALA A 24 -13.88 -18.23 4.09
C ALA A 24 -14.68 -17.62 2.93
N ALA A 25 -14.41 -16.33 2.62
CA ALA A 25 -15.02 -15.68 1.47
C ALA A 25 -14.58 -16.35 0.16
N LEU A 26 -13.30 -16.68 0.04
CA LEU A 26 -12.74 -17.31 -1.14
C LEU A 26 -13.31 -18.70 -1.38
N ASP A 27 -13.44 -19.53 -0.35
CA ASP A 27 -14.07 -20.85 -0.45
C ASP A 27 -15.51 -20.77 -0.95
N ALA A 28 -16.29 -19.81 -0.46
CA ALA A 28 -17.66 -19.59 -0.93
C ALA A 28 -17.71 -19.07 -2.38
N LEU A 29 -16.82 -18.16 -2.73
CA LEU A 29 -16.79 -17.52 -4.06
C LEU A 29 -16.28 -18.47 -5.15
N LEU A 30 -15.36 -19.39 -4.84
CA LEU A 30 -14.85 -20.38 -5.79
C LEU A 30 -15.89 -21.44 -6.21
N LEU A 31 -17.02 -21.52 -5.50
CA LEU A 31 -18.15 -22.39 -5.89
C LEU A 31 -19.07 -21.74 -6.94
N LEU A 32 -18.92 -20.43 -7.15
CA LEU A 32 -19.76 -19.70 -8.11
C LEU A 32 -19.29 -19.94 -9.55
N PRO A 33 -20.23 -19.96 -10.52
CA PRO A 33 -19.88 -19.81 -11.93
C PRO A 33 -19.09 -18.51 -12.14
N ILE A 34 -18.11 -18.53 -13.02
CA ILE A 34 -17.18 -17.39 -13.22
C ILE A 34 -17.91 -16.10 -13.63
N ASP A 35 -18.98 -16.20 -14.42
CA ASP A 35 -19.78 -15.04 -14.82
C ASP A 35 -20.46 -14.36 -13.63
N GLN A 36 -21.00 -15.15 -12.69
CA GLN A 36 -21.58 -14.62 -11.46
C GLN A 36 -20.52 -13.99 -10.56
N PHE A 37 -19.33 -14.58 -10.51
CA PHE A 37 -18.20 -14.00 -9.80
C PHE A 37 -17.82 -12.64 -10.38
N VAL A 38 -17.69 -12.52 -11.71
CA VAL A 38 -17.40 -11.26 -12.40
C VAL A 38 -18.47 -10.21 -12.09
N GLN A 39 -19.74 -10.57 -12.15
CA GLN A 39 -20.86 -9.67 -11.82
C GLN A 39 -20.75 -9.16 -10.38
N ARG A 40 -20.47 -10.03 -9.40
CA ARG A 40 -20.28 -9.63 -7.99
C ARG A 40 -19.06 -8.73 -7.81
N CYS A 41 -17.97 -8.95 -8.56
CA CYS A 41 -16.80 -8.09 -8.51
C CYS A 41 -17.05 -6.63 -8.93
N ALA A 42 -18.12 -6.37 -9.71
CA ALA A 42 -18.55 -5.03 -10.07
C ALA A 42 -19.20 -4.25 -8.90
N ILE A 43 -19.63 -4.95 -7.84
CA ILE A 43 -20.19 -4.32 -6.64
C ILE A 43 -19.09 -3.54 -5.93
N THR A 44 -19.30 -2.24 -5.73
CA THR A 44 -18.32 -1.34 -5.13
C THR A 44 -18.56 -1.04 -3.66
N SER A 45 -19.78 -1.23 -3.20
CA SER A 45 -20.17 -1.02 -1.79
C SER A 45 -19.72 -2.19 -0.94
N ARG A 46 -18.89 -1.94 0.04
CA ARG A 46 -18.40 -2.96 0.98
C ARG A 46 -19.45 -3.43 1.98
N SER A 47 -20.49 -2.62 2.20
CA SER A 47 -21.63 -2.98 3.04
C SER A 47 -22.60 -3.95 2.35
N ASP A 48 -22.43 -4.18 1.04
CA ASP A 48 -23.22 -5.14 0.30
C ASP A 48 -22.75 -6.57 0.65
N PRO A 49 -23.65 -7.47 1.07
CA PRO A 49 -23.28 -8.85 1.41
C PRO A 49 -22.73 -9.66 0.22
N ALA A 50 -22.96 -9.21 -1.01
CA ALA A 50 -22.42 -9.81 -2.22
C ALA A 50 -21.07 -9.20 -2.65
N TYR A 51 -20.52 -8.24 -1.88
CA TYR A 51 -19.24 -7.63 -2.17
C TYR A 51 -18.11 -8.67 -2.17
N VAL A 52 -17.24 -8.60 -3.18
CA VAL A 52 -16.06 -9.45 -3.29
C VAL A 52 -14.82 -8.67 -2.81
N PRO A 53 -14.09 -9.11 -1.78
CA PRO A 53 -12.84 -8.51 -1.37
C PRO A 53 -11.80 -8.45 -2.51
N SER A 54 -10.93 -7.44 -2.49
CA SER A 54 -9.91 -7.28 -3.53
C SER A 54 -8.90 -8.42 -3.54
N GLU A 55 -8.63 -8.99 -2.37
CA GLU A 55 -7.82 -10.19 -2.16
C GLU A 55 -8.40 -11.39 -2.92
N CYS A 56 -9.71 -11.62 -2.81
CA CYS A 56 -10.41 -12.70 -3.52
C CYS A 56 -10.44 -12.46 -5.03
N LEU A 57 -10.69 -11.21 -5.46
CA LEU A 57 -10.64 -10.85 -6.88
C LEU A 57 -9.26 -11.12 -7.46
N LEU A 58 -8.19 -10.77 -6.75
CA LEU A 58 -6.81 -11.03 -7.20
C LEU A 58 -6.54 -12.53 -7.33
N HIS A 59 -6.94 -13.35 -6.35
CA HIS A 59 -6.76 -14.79 -6.40
C HIS A 59 -7.35 -15.39 -7.67
N VAL A 60 -8.60 -15.03 -7.99
CA VAL A 60 -9.28 -15.54 -9.19
C VAL A 60 -8.66 -14.98 -10.46
N LEU A 61 -8.25 -13.70 -10.46
CA LEU A 61 -7.55 -13.09 -11.60
C LEU A 61 -6.23 -13.82 -11.92
N ARG A 62 -5.41 -14.15 -10.92
CA ARG A 62 -4.17 -14.93 -11.07
C ARG A 62 -4.45 -16.30 -11.66
N ARG A 63 -5.48 -16.99 -11.14
CA ARG A 63 -5.87 -18.30 -11.65
C ARG A 63 -6.31 -18.24 -13.12
N VAL A 64 -7.16 -17.26 -13.48
CA VAL A 64 -7.63 -17.06 -14.84
C VAL A 64 -6.49 -16.67 -15.78
N ALA A 65 -5.55 -15.84 -15.32
CA ALA A 65 -4.36 -15.45 -16.09
C ALA A 65 -3.49 -16.66 -16.47
N ARG A 66 -3.25 -17.57 -15.51
CA ARG A 66 -2.46 -18.80 -15.72
C ARG A 66 -3.18 -19.82 -16.59
N LEU A 67 -4.50 -19.87 -16.56
CA LEU A 67 -5.31 -20.72 -17.42
C LEU A 67 -5.48 -20.18 -18.85
N HIS A 68 -4.91 -19.01 -19.16
CA HIS A 68 -4.97 -18.35 -20.46
C HIS A 68 -6.41 -18.08 -20.94
N ASN A 69 -7.37 -17.93 -20.01
CA ASN A 69 -8.74 -17.56 -20.33
C ASN A 69 -8.83 -16.05 -20.57
N SER A 70 -8.75 -15.65 -21.83
CA SER A 70 -8.68 -14.23 -22.23
C SER A 70 -9.97 -13.45 -21.97
N GLU A 71 -11.13 -14.08 -22.07
CA GLU A 71 -12.43 -13.40 -21.94
C GLU A 71 -12.65 -12.91 -20.50
N HIS A 72 -12.60 -13.81 -19.55
CA HIS A 72 -12.77 -13.45 -18.13
C HIS A 72 -11.59 -12.65 -17.58
N PHE A 73 -10.37 -12.86 -18.12
CA PHE A 73 -9.20 -12.10 -17.71
C PHE A 73 -9.39 -10.60 -17.94
N GLN A 74 -9.87 -10.18 -19.13
CA GLN A 74 -10.06 -8.76 -19.43
C GLN A 74 -11.06 -8.10 -18.47
N ALA A 75 -12.17 -8.76 -18.18
CA ALA A 75 -13.19 -8.26 -17.29
C ALA A 75 -12.65 -8.12 -15.84
N LEU A 76 -12.02 -9.16 -15.30
CA LEU A 76 -11.46 -9.17 -13.95
C LEU A 76 -10.29 -8.19 -13.81
N PHE A 77 -9.43 -8.09 -14.82
CA PHE A 77 -8.32 -7.15 -14.84
C PHE A 77 -8.81 -5.69 -14.83
N GLY A 78 -9.82 -5.36 -15.63
CA GLY A 78 -10.45 -4.05 -15.62
C GLY A 78 -11.00 -3.66 -14.25
N LEU A 79 -11.69 -4.57 -13.58
CA LEU A 79 -12.20 -4.39 -12.23
C LEU A 79 -11.06 -4.23 -11.19
N MET A 80 -10.01 -5.03 -11.30
CA MET A 80 -8.83 -4.92 -10.43
C MET A 80 -8.14 -3.57 -10.61
N ARG A 81 -7.94 -3.12 -11.85
CA ARG A 81 -7.35 -1.81 -12.16
C ARG A 81 -8.15 -0.66 -11.54
N GLN A 82 -9.49 -0.72 -11.62
CA GLN A 82 -10.36 0.26 -10.94
C GLN A 82 -10.17 0.25 -9.42
N ARG A 83 -10.01 -0.93 -8.79
CA ARG A 83 -9.78 -1.05 -7.35
C ARG A 83 -8.42 -0.51 -6.95
N ILE A 84 -7.37 -0.74 -7.73
CA ILE A 84 -6.05 -0.14 -7.52
C ILE A 84 -6.17 1.39 -7.57
N GLN A 85 -6.82 1.93 -8.61
CA GLN A 85 -7.00 3.37 -8.76
C GLN A 85 -7.78 4.00 -7.59
N LYS A 86 -8.84 3.33 -7.12
CA LYS A 86 -9.62 3.77 -5.93
C LYS A 86 -8.82 3.65 -4.62
N ALA A 87 -7.84 2.75 -4.57
CA ALA A 87 -6.98 2.58 -3.41
C ALA A 87 -5.88 3.65 -3.31
N LEU A 88 -5.60 4.34 -4.40
CA LEU A 88 -4.61 5.41 -4.47
C LEU A 88 -5.23 6.79 -4.15
N PRO A 89 -4.45 7.75 -3.66
CA PRO A 89 -4.93 9.12 -3.48
C PRO A 89 -5.43 9.73 -4.79
N PRO A 90 -6.37 10.68 -4.71
CA PRO A 90 -6.79 11.43 -5.89
C PRO A 90 -5.62 12.22 -6.47
N VAL A 91 -5.59 12.34 -7.78
CA VAL A 91 -4.55 13.11 -8.52
C VAL A 91 -4.82 14.60 -8.42
N GLU A 92 -6.09 14.95 -8.29
CA GLU A 92 -6.54 16.33 -8.14
C GLU A 92 -6.22 16.85 -6.74
N ARG A 93 -5.61 18.03 -6.67
CA ARG A 93 -5.33 18.74 -5.42
C ARG A 93 -5.88 20.15 -5.50
N PHE A 94 -6.49 20.60 -4.42
CA PHE A 94 -6.82 22.01 -4.24
C PHE A 94 -5.61 22.71 -3.64
N ALA A 95 -5.04 23.69 -4.33
CA ALA A 95 -4.05 24.57 -3.73
C ALA A 95 -4.74 25.48 -2.69
N PRO A 96 -4.04 25.89 -1.62
CA PRO A 96 -4.61 26.81 -0.63
C PRO A 96 -5.06 28.10 -1.30
N GLY A 97 -6.37 28.34 -1.33
CA GLY A 97 -6.98 29.53 -1.96
C GLY A 97 -7.53 29.32 -3.37
N ASP A 98 -7.32 28.16 -3.96
CA ASP A 98 -7.86 27.85 -5.28
C ASP A 98 -9.22 27.14 -5.21
N THR A 99 -10.16 27.58 -6.04
CA THR A 99 -11.49 26.97 -6.15
C THR A 99 -11.53 25.86 -7.22
N ARG A 100 -10.46 25.69 -8.00
CA ARG A 100 -10.34 24.64 -9.02
C ARG A 100 -9.28 23.64 -8.64
N PRO A 101 -9.59 22.32 -8.73
CA PRO A 101 -8.57 21.30 -8.53
C PRO A 101 -7.55 21.37 -9.66
N SER A 102 -6.27 21.33 -9.32
CA SER A 102 -5.19 21.14 -10.29
C SER A 102 -4.67 19.70 -10.22
N GLU A 103 -4.46 19.08 -11.38
CA GLU A 103 -3.80 17.80 -11.45
C GLU A 103 -2.30 17.96 -11.19
N SER A 104 -1.77 17.17 -10.27
CA SER A 104 -0.33 17.08 -10.06
C SER A 104 0.26 16.05 -11.01
N ALA A 105 1.08 16.48 -11.97
CA ALA A 105 1.77 15.58 -12.90
C ALA A 105 2.50 14.45 -12.16
N ALA A 106 3.25 14.78 -11.10
CA ALA A 106 3.93 13.77 -10.28
C ALA A 106 2.96 12.76 -9.62
N ALA A 107 1.73 13.16 -9.28
CA ALA A 107 0.75 12.25 -8.72
C ALA A 107 0.15 11.32 -9.80
N VAL A 108 0.01 11.81 -11.03
CA VAL A 108 -0.35 10.99 -12.20
C VAL A 108 0.73 9.96 -12.47
N ASP A 109 2.00 10.41 -12.58
CA ASP A 109 3.15 9.54 -12.84
C ASP A 109 3.29 8.44 -11.79
N ILE A 110 3.12 8.78 -10.51
CA ILE A 110 3.15 7.79 -9.42
C ILE A 110 2.00 6.78 -9.56
N ARG A 111 0.80 7.23 -9.89
CA ARG A 111 -0.38 6.37 -10.07
C ARG A 111 -0.16 5.39 -11.22
N ASP A 112 0.33 5.88 -12.34
CA ASP A 112 0.61 5.06 -13.52
C ASP A 112 1.74 4.09 -13.26
N ALA A 113 2.79 4.51 -12.57
CA ALA A 113 3.88 3.63 -12.15
C ALA A 113 3.40 2.51 -11.20
N VAL A 114 2.46 2.76 -10.28
CA VAL A 114 1.88 1.70 -9.43
C VAL A 114 1.11 0.68 -10.27
N VAL A 115 0.30 1.14 -11.21
CA VAL A 115 -0.44 0.25 -12.13
C VAL A 115 0.54 -0.58 -12.94
N ALA A 116 1.57 0.02 -13.52
CA ALA A 116 2.59 -0.68 -14.31
C ALA A 116 3.36 -1.73 -13.48
N LEU A 117 3.74 -1.42 -12.23
CA LEU A 117 4.40 -2.38 -11.33
C LEU A 117 3.49 -3.58 -10.99
N PHE A 118 2.20 -3.34 -10.81
CA PHE A 118 1.24 -4.42 -10.60
C PHE A 118 1.06 -5.27 -11.86
N GLU A 119 0.92 -4.64 -13.02
CA GLU A 119 0.79 -5.31 -14.31
C GLU A 119 2.03 -6.17 -14.61
N GLU A 120 3.22 -5.67 -14.34
CA GLU A 120 4.47 -6.42 -14.50
C GLU A 120 4.48 -7.71 -13.65
N LYS A 121 4.08 -7.62 -12.37
CA LYS A 121 3.96 -8.79 -11.50
C LYS A 121 2.91 -9.78 -12.01
N LEU A 122 1.77 -9.29 -12.48
CA LEU A 122 0.72 -10.15 -13.01
C LEU A 122 1.16 -10.85 -14.31
N CYS A 123 1.94 -10.17 -15.16
CA CYS A 123 2.53 -10.78 -16.35
C CYS A 123 3.52 -11.88 -15.98
N ARG A 124 4.33 -11.69 -14.95
CA ARG A 124 5.24 -12.74 -14.44
C ARG A 124 4.45 -13.92 -13.89
N ASP A 125 3.37 -13.68 -13.14
CA ASP A 125 2.50 -14.73 -12.57
C ASP A 125 1.83 -15.58 -13.64
N ARG A 126 1.65 -15.03 -14.84
CA ARG A 126 1.11 -15.75 -15.99
C ARG A 126 2.07 -16.80 -16.56
N THR A 127 3.36 -16.56 -16.49
CA THR A 127 4.41 -17.48 -16.98
C THR A 127 4.97 -18.38 -15.90
N GLY A 128 4.81 -17.99 -14.63
CA GLY A 128 5.25 -18.74 -13.45
C GLY A 128 4.67 -18.09 -12.19
N TYR A 129 4.72 -18.76 -11.04
CA TYR A 129 4.15 -18.25 -9.80
C TYR A 129 4.94 -17.01 -9.31
N GLU A 130 4.30 -15.85 -9.24
CA GLU A 130 4.91 -14.62 -8.72
C GLU A 130 4.57 -14.45 -7.23
N GLU A 131 5.54 -14.76 -6.37
CA GLU A 131 5.37 -14.74 -4.91
C GLU A 131 5.04 -13.35 -4.36
N HIS A 132 5.54 -12.27 -4.99
CA HIS A 132 5.25 -10.92 -4.52
C HIS A 132 3.77 -10.52 -4.62
N LEU A 133 2.95 -11.26 -5.37
CA LEU A 133 1.50 -11.09 -5.38
C LEU A 133 0.81 -11.72 -4.17
N ASP A 134 1.47 -12.59 -3.43
CA ASP A 134 0.90 -13.24 -2.25
C ASP A 134 0.54 -12.23 -1.16
N PHE A 135 1.39 -11.24 -0.95
CA PHE A 135 1.10 -10.19 0.02
C PHE A 135 -0.14 -9.35 -0.36
N PHE A 136 -0.45 -9.21 -1.65
CA PHE A 136 -1.69 -8.59 -2.10
C PHE A 136 -2.92 -9.45 -1.78
N GLU A 137 -2.79 -10.78 -1.76
CA GLU A 137 -3.88 -11.67 -1.34
C GLU A 137 -4.07 -11.73 0.18
N VAL A 138 -3.11 -11.25 0.96
CA VAL A 138 -3.20 -11.16 2.42
C VAL A 138 -3.69 -9.77 2.86
N ARG A 139 -3.13 -8.70 2.27
CA ARG A 139 -3.37 -7.30 2.65
C ARG A 139 -3.29 -6.40 1.42
N PHE A 140 -4.27 -6.50 0.54
CA PHE A 140 -4.30 -5.78 -0.74
C PHE A 140 -3.97 -4.30 -0.61
N ASN A 141 -4.61 -3.64 0.31
CA ASN A 141 -4.45 -2.22 0.51
C ASN A 141 -3.04 -1.83 0.98
N MET A 142 -2.42 -2.64 1.86
CA MET A 142 -1.05 -2.42 2.31
C MET A 142 -0.04 -2.66 1.18
N ALA A 143 -0.30 -3.68 0.35
CA ALA A 143 0.52 -3.97 -0.81
C ALA A 143 0.49 -2.78 -1.81
N ILE A 144 -0.68 -2.22 -2.10
CA ILE A 144 -0.79 -1.01 -2.95
C ILE A 144 -0.05 0.19 -2.32
N ALA A 145 -0.13 0.37 -1.01
CA ALA A 145 0.63 1.43 -0.34
C ALA A 145 2.15 1.24 -0.48
N ARG A 146 2.66 0.01 -0.34
CA ARG A 146 4.08 -0.32 -0.58
C ARG A 146 4.49 -0.06 -2.03
N GLU A 147 3.70 -0.50 -3.00
CA GLU A 147 3.99 -0.22 -4.42
C GLU A 147 4.02 1.27 -4.71
N ARG A 148 3.11 2.03 -4.12
CA ARG A 148 3.10 3.48 -4.27
C ARG A 148 4.38 4.14 -3.75
N LEU A 149 4.91 3.67 -2.62
CA LEU A 149 6.18 4.18 -2.10
C LEU A 149 7.35 3.84 -3.06
N THR A 150 7.34 2.65 -3.64
CA THR A 150 8.32 2.23 -4.65
C THR A 150 8.22 3.09 -5.92
N ALA A 151 7.01 3.28 -6.43
CA ALA A 151 6.73 4.12 -7.60
C ALA A 151 7.18 5.56 -7.37
N ARG A 152 6.86 6.13 -6.20
CA ARG A 152 7.29 7.47 -5.82
C ARG A 152 8.81 7.63 -5.82
N ARG A 153 9.55 6.66 -5.25
CA ARG A 153 11.02 6.71 -5.27
C ARG A 153 11.57 6.72 -6.70
N LYS A 154 10.95 5.96 -7.60
CA LYS A 154 11.34 5.91 -9.01
C LYS A 154 11.10 7.28 -9.66
N VAL A 155 9.89 7.82 -9.56
CA VAL A 155 9.52 9.11 -10.14
C VAL A 155 10.40 10.25 -9.57
N THR A 156 10.60 10.30 -8.24
CA THR A 156 11.48 11.31 -7.64
C THR A 156 12.93 11.18 -8.09
N ARG A 157 13.45 9.95 -8.30
CA ARG A 157 14.80 9.77 -8.84
C ARG A 157 14.92 10.27 -10.28
N GLU A 158 13.92 10.02 -11.11
CA GLU A 158 13.89 10.48 -12.49
C GLU A 158 13.86 12.01 -12.52
N GLN A 159 12.98 12.64 -11.73
CA GLN A 159 12.90 14.10 -11.60
C GLN A 159 14.18 14.72 -11.05
N ASN A 160 14.82 14.11 -10.04
CA ASN A 160 16.07 14.62 -9.46
C ASN A 160 17.30 14.40 -10.36
N ARG A 161 17.24 13.53 -11.36
CA ARG A 161 18.28 13.43 -12.40
C ARG A 161 18.24 14.60 -13.38
N GLU A 162 17.08 15.25 -13.45
CA GLU A 162 16.85 16.43 -14.32
C GLU A 162 17.07 17.77 -13.60
N SER A 163 17.32 17.77 -12.26
CA SER A 163 17.49 19.00 -11.47
C SER A 163 18.50 18.86 -10.34
N PRO A 164 19.38 19.84 -10.07
CA PRO A 164 20.41 19.72 -9.03
C PRO A 164 19.97 20.16 -7.63
N LEU A 165 20.62 19.55 -6.65
CA LEU A 165 20.61 19.60 -5.19
C LEU A 165 20.26 20.91 -4.46
N TYR A 166 19.66 20.76 -3.22
CA TYR A 166 20.02 21.41 -1.91
C TYR A 166 18.97 21.01 -0.84
N SER A 167 19.19 21.06 0.44
CA SER A 167 20.04 20.72 1.56
C SER A 167 19.21 20.75 2.88
N GLU A 168 19.77 20.21 3.95
CA GLU A 168 19.21 19.78 5.25
C GLU A 168 18.87 20.89 6.24
N GLU A 169 18.05 20.57 7.31
CA GLU A 169 18.31 20.80 8.74
C GLU A 169 17.28 20.20 9.70
N GLU A 170 17.68 19.95 10.97
CA GLU A 170 17.10 19.10 12.02
C GLU A 170 16.41 19.87 13.17
N PRO A 171 16.07 19.25 14.34
CA PRO A 171 15.27 18.09 14.75
C PRO A 171 14.22 18.34 15.89
N GLY A 172 13.47 17.30 16.38
CA GLY A 172 12.69 17.25 17.64
C GLY A 172 11.68 16.11 17.82
N GLU A 173 11.57 15.56 18.99
CA GLU A 173 10.92 14.30 19.41
C GLU A 173 9.39 14.34 19.56
N HIS A 174 8.71 13.18 19.35
CA HIS A 174 7.56 12.54 20.07
C HIS A 174 6.79 11.55 19.17
N THR A 175 6.07 10.58 19.63
CA THR A 175 6.35 9.31 20.23
C THR A 175 5.17 8.30 20.12
N ARG A 176 5.02 7.48 21.00
CA ARG A 176 4.29 6.24 21.34
C ARG A 176 2.89 6.02 20.74
N GLU A 177 2.03 7.03 20.62
CA GLU A 177 0.63 6.87 20.18
C GLU A 177 0.48 6.69 18.64
N VAL A 178 1.43 7.20 17.86
CA VAL A 178 1.47 6.95 16.42
C VAL A 178 2.09 5.58 16.14
N GLU A 179 3.04 5.15 16.99
CA GLU A 179 3.58 3.79 16.96
C GLU A 179 2.48 2.77 17.29
N GLU A 180 1.64 3.05 18.29
CA GLU A 180 0.46 2.24 18.59
C GLU A 180 -0.58 2.27 17.46
N ALA A 181 -0.76 3.40 16.79
CA ALA A 181 -1.63 3.48 15.61
C ALA A 181 -1.06 2.68 14.43
N LEU A 182 0.26 2.75 14.19
CA LEU A 182 0.92 1.95 13.14
C LEU A 182 0.98 0.46 13.53
N VAL A 183 1.16 0.13 14.81
CA VAL A 183 1.09 -1.25 15.32
C VAL A 183 -0.34 -1.79 15.29
N ARG A 184 -1.36 -0.94 15.55
CA ARG A 184 -2.77 -1.31 15.31
C ARG A 184 -3.05 -1.54 13.83
N LEU A 185 -2.44 -0.76 12.94
CA LEU A 185 -2.45 -0.99 11.50
C LEU A 185 -1.83 -2.34 11.10
N GLN A 186 -0.89 -2.85 11.90
CA GLN A 186 -0.30 -4.18 11.72
C GLN A 186 -1.12 -5.30 12.38
N ARG A 187 -1.83 -5.03 13.49
CA ARG A 187 -2.50 -6.05 14.33
C ARG A 187 -3.97 -6.28 14.02
N ASP A 188 -4.70 -5.30 13.49
CA ASP A 188 -6.13 -5.47 13.17
C ASP A 188 -6.43 -5.03 11.74
N PRO A 189 -6.30 -5.99 10.81
CA PRO A 189 -6.10 -5.66 9.41
C PRO A 189 -7.37 -5.32 8.62
N VAL A 190 -8.56 -5.60 9.12
CA VAL A 190 -9.70 -5.66 8.21
C VAL A 190 -10.75 -4.58 8.48
N TYR A 191 -10.97 -4.11 9.69
CA TYR A 191 -12.16 -3.31 10.00
C TYR A 191 -11.97 -1.79 10.05
N GLU A 192 -10.86 -1.26 10.57
CA GLU A 192 -10.68 0.20 10.70
C GLU A 192 -9.94 0.84 9.52
N PHE A 193 -9.07 0.09 8.87
CA PHE A 193 -8.31 0.57 7.71
C PHE A 193 -9.13 0.65 6.42
N GLU A 194 -10.27 0.03 6.42
CA GLU A 194 -11.18 -0.01 5.28
C GLU A 194 -12.05 1.24 5.12
N GLN A 195 -12.00 2.19 6.03
CA GLN A 195 -12.55 3.53 5.76
C GLN A 195 -11.67 4.21 4.71
N SER A 196 -12.11 4.17 3.48
CA SER A 196 -11.40 4.64 2.28
C SER A 196 -10.87 6.08 2.41
N ASP A 197 -11.51 6.92 3.23
CA ASP A 197 -11.13 8.31 3.44
C ASP A 197 -9.98 8.49 4.44
N TYR A 198 -9.96 7.74 5.54
CA TYR A 198 -8.86 7.82 6.51
C TYR A 198 -7.54 7.36 5.88
N ARG A 199 -7.60 6.28 5.13
CA ARG A 199 -6.44 5.73 4.43
C ARG A 199 -5.91 6.69 3.37
N ARG A 200 -6.78 7.27 2.54
CA ARG A 200 -6.38 8.29 1.56
C ARG A 200 -5.74 9.51 2.24
N ARG A 201 -6.29 9.93 3.37
CA ARG A 201 -5.73 11.01 4.20
C ARG A 201 -4.38 10.65 4.78
N LEU A 202 -4.19 9.42 5.30
CA LEU A 202 -2.91 8.96 5.84
C LEU A 202 -1.83 8.94 4.76
N VAL A 203 -2.13 8.38 3.60
CA VAL A 203 -1.17 8.35 2.48
C VAL A 203 -0.81 9.77 2.02
N ALA A 204 -1.79 10.64 1.89
CA ALA A 204 -1.55 12.04 1.55
C ALA A 204 -0.74 12.77 2.63
N ALA A 205 -0.96 12.45 3.92
CA ALA A 205 -0.20 13.04 5.02
C ALA A 205 1.26 12.57 5.02
N ILE A 206 1.54 11.30 4.69
CA ILE A 206 2.90 10.79 4.54
C ILE A 206 3.64 11.54 3.43
N ASP A 207 2.96 11.91 2.36
CA ASP A 207 3.55 12.67 1.26
C ASP A 207 3.96 14.10 1.63
N LEU A 208 3.31 14.67 2.63
CA LEU A 208 3.61 16.01 3.12
C LEU A 208 4.75 16.04 4.13
N LEU A 209 5.26 14.87 4.56
CA LEU A 209 6.40 14.80 5.47
C LEU A 209 7.69 15.24 4.75
N PRO A 210 8.63 15.88 5.47
CA PRO A 210 10.00 16.08 5.00
C PRO A 210 10.64 14.75 4.58
N ASP A 211 11.52 14.79 3.56
CA ASP A 211 12.09 13.56 2.95
C ASP A 211 12.77 12.62 3.95
N ASN A 212 13.52 13.18 4.90
CA ASN A 212 14.22 12.41 5.92
C ASN A 212 13.25 11.70 6.91
N GLN A 213 12.09 12.28 7.21
CA GLN A 213 11.05 11.70 8.05
C GLN A 213 10.20 10.69 7.25
N ARG A 214 9.80 11.07 6.05
CA ARG A 214 9.04 10.22 5.15
C ARG A 214 9.78 8.91 4.87
N ARG A 215 11.10 8.97 4.60
CA ARG A 215 11.91 7.80 4.33
C ARG A 215 11.93 6.80 5.48
N VAL A 216 11.92 7.27 6.73
CA VAL A 216 11.82 6.39 7.90
C VAL A 216 10.46 5.69 7.95
N ILE A 217 9.36 6.43 7.70
CA ILE A 217 8.02 5.84 7.65
C ILE A 217 7.90 4.83 6.51
N GLU A 218 8.48 5.12 5.35
CA GLU A 218 8.52 4.20 4.22
C GLU A 218 9.22 2.89 4.54
N LEU A 219 10.38 2.95 5.21
CA LEU A 219 11.12 1.76 5.61
C LEU A 219 10.37 0.99 6.70
N GLN A 220 9.68 1.69 7.60
CA GLN A 220 8.86 1.05 8.62
C GLN A 220 7.65 0.33 8.03
N LEU A 221 7.00 0.89 7.01
CA LEU A 221 5.92 0.23 6.28
C LEU A 221 6.41 -1.01 5.48
N GLN A 222 7.73 -1.14 5.29
CA GLN A 222 8.36 -2.33 4.72
C GLN A 222 8.80 -3.34 5.79
N ASP A 223 8.40 -3.13 7.05
CA ASP A 223 8.77 -3.95 8.22
C ASP A 223 10.29 -4.07 8.44
N ILE A 224 11.06 -3.06 8.01
CA ILE A 224 12.51 -3.01 8.26
C ILE A 224 12.76 -2.50 9.68
N SER A 225 13.54 -3.24 10.46
CA SER A 225 13.92 -2.88 11.83
C SER A 225 14.80 -1.63 11.85
N ILE A 226 14.71 -0.82 12.91
CA ILE A 226 15.56 0.36 13.06
C ILE A 226 17.02 -0.06 13.23
N ASP A 227 17.27 -1.05 14.06
CA ASP A 227 18.55 -1.69 14.34
C ASP A 227 18.38 -3.18 14.59
N SER A 228 19.49 -3.92 14.60
CA SER A 228 19.51 -5.34 14.94
C SER A 228 20.85 -5.71 15.56
N ASN A 229 20.83 -6.71 16.44
CA ASN A 229 22.04 -7.33 16.96
C ASN A 229 22.70 -8.28 15.96
N ASP A 230 22.00 -8.63 14.86
CA ASP A 230 22.55 -9.43 13.78
C ASP A 230 23.31 -8.51 12.79
N PRO A 231 24.64 -8.73 12.62
CA PRO A 231 25.45 -7.91 11.71
C PRO A 231 25.03 -8.04 10.25
N ASP A 232 24.40 -9.12 9.85
CA ASP A 232 23.97 -9.39 8.48
C ASP A 232 22.55 -8.87 8.18
N GLU A 233 21.78 -8.49 9.20
CA GLU A 233 20.43 -7.95 9.00
C GLU A 233 20.46 -6.54 8.43
N ILE A 234 19.62 -6.31 7.41
CA ILE A 234 19.44 -4.99 6.79
C ILE A 234 18.54 -4.13 7.68
N THR A 235 19.09 -3.08 8.29
CA THR A 235 18.36 -2.18 9.18
C THR A 235 18.19 -0.79 8.58
N MET A 236 17.24 -0.01 9.13
CA MET A 236 17.04 1.39 8.72
C MET A 236 18.31 2.23 8.93
N ALA A 237 19.04 2.01 10.03
CA ALA A 237 20.29 2.72 10.32
C ALA A 237 21.34 2.48 9.22
N LYS A 238 21.50 1.23 8.75
CA LYS A 238 22.39 0.88 7.63
C LYS A 238 21.92 1.50 6.31
N ILE A 239 20.61 1.41 5.99
CA ILE A 239 20.05 1.96 4.74
C ILE A 239 20.17 3.47 4.67
N LEU A 240 19.92 4.16 5.78
CA LEU A 240 19.92 5.62 5.85
C LEU A 240 21.31 6.21 6.14
N GLY A 241 22.30 5.37 6.43
CA GLY A 241 23.68 5.79 6.74
C GLY A 241 23.79 6.70 7.97
N CYS A 242 22.90 6.52 8.96
CA CYS A 242 22.88 7.36 10.15
C CYS A 242 22.69 6.53 11.43
N ALA A 243 23.05 7.11 12.58
CA ALA A 243 22.93 6.44 13.87
C ALA A 243 21.46 6.10 14.19
N GLU A 244 21.25 4.98 14.87
CA GLU A 244 19.94 4.51 15.35
C GLU A 244 19.14 5.62 16.07
N LYS A 245 19.79 6.37 16.96
CA LYS A 245 19.17 7.50 17.67
C LYS A 245 18.61 8.55 16.69
N THR A 246 19.31 8.81 15.60
CA THR A 246 18.84 9.75 14.55
C THR A 246 17.62 9.18 13.82
N VAL A 247 17.59 7.87 13.53
CA VAL A 247 16.43 7.20 12.92
C VAL A 247 15.21 7.30 13.85
N ARG A 248 15.38 6.99 15.14
CA ARG A 248 14.31 7.10 16.16
C ARG A 248 13.78 8.54 16.24
N ASN A 249 14.65 9.52 16.30
CA ASN A 249 14.25 10.93 16.35
C ASN A 249 13.46 11.34 15.07
N ARG A 250 13.90 10.92 13.89
CA ARG A 250 13.19 11.18 12.62
C ARG A 250 11.82 10.51 12.60
N ARG A 251 11.72 9.28 13.08
CA ARG A 251 10.45 8.55 13.23
C ARG A 251 9.49 9.32 14.13
N ASP A 252 9.94 9.70 15.30
CA ASP A 252 9.10 10.32 16.32
C ASP A 252 8.57 11.69 15.85
N ARG A 253 9.39 12.44 15.11
CA ARG A 253 8.97 13.68 14.45
C ARG A 253 7.95 13.43 13.34
N ALA A 254 8.16 12.39 12.53
CA ALA A 254 7.21 11.99 11.51
C ALA A 254 5.85 11.66 12.13
N TYR A 255 5.84 10.95 13.25
CA TYR A 255 4.63 10.62 13.99
C TYR A 255 3.90 11.85 14.52
N ALA A 256 4.63 12.80 15.10
CA ALA A 256 4.05 14.05 15.57
C ALA A 256 3.42 14.86 14.42
N ALA A 257 4.10 14.92 13.28
CA ALA A 257 3.59 15.59 12.08
C ALA A 257 2.36 14.89 11.50
N LEU A 258 2.37 13.57 11.40
CA LEU A 258 1.21 12.77 10.94
C LEU A 258 0.01 12.94 11.85
N ARG A 259 0.20 12.92 13.17
CA ARG A 259 -0.87 13.18 14.14
C ARG A 259 -1.51 14.56 13.89
N LYS A 260 -0.70 15.61 13.71
CA LYS A 260 -1.19 16.96 13.44
C LYS A 260 -1.97 17.05 12.12
N LEU A 261 -1.51 16.36 11.09
CA LEU A 261 -2.14 16.34 9.76
C LEU A 261 -3.43 15.52 9.73
N LEU A 262 -3.51 14.45 10.53
CA LEU A 262 -4.65 13.53 10.57
C LEU A 262 -5.70 13.93 11.62
N SER A 263 -5.33 14.76 12.62
CA SER A 263 -6.30 15.25 13.58
C SER A 263 -7.45 15.97 12.84
N PRO A 264 -8.71 15.65 13.14
CA PRO A 264 -9.82 16.39 12.57
C PRO A 264 -9.63 17.85 12.96
N LYS A 265 -9.61 18.75 11.99
CA LYS A 265 -9.68 20.20 12.26
C LYS A 265 -10.92 20.40 13.11
N GLY A 266 -10.70 20.70 14.39
CA GLY A 266 -11.77 20.96 15.33
C GLY A 266 -12.74 21.91 14.68
N GLY A 267 -13.99 21.51 14.61
CA GLY A 267 -15.06 22.39 14.20
C GLY A 267 -15.01 23.65 15.07
N SER A 268 -14.64 24.73 14.46
CA SER A 268 -14.84 26.05 15.07
C SER A 268 -16.34 26.22 15.24
N ARG A 269 -16.74 26.34 16.50
CA ARG A 269 -18.08 26.85 16.86
C ARG A 269 -18.25 28.26 16.35
#